data_a8776a6bd0086370e76eca89c0b00eeb
#
_entry.id   a8776a6bd0086370e76eca89c0b00eeb
#
_cell.length_a   1.000
_cell.length_b   1.000
_cell.length_c   1.000
_cell.angle_alpha   90.00
_cell.angle_beta   90.00
_cell.angle_gamma   90.00
#
_symmetry.space_group_name_H-M   'P 1'
#
loop_
_entity.id
_entity.type
_entity.pdbx_description
1 polymer ?
#
loop_
_entity_poly.entity_id
_entity_poly.type
_entity_poly.pdbx_seq_one_letter_code
_entity_poly.pdbx_strand_id
1 'polypeptide(L)'
;FLRVVLDETLYDRSWVKRWTNGPHLIREDTGMLLRESDIDATGSETNYLAWDRLKEAPVIWDAGAVAYSETKADCALSGRFEIRLAEGSTIKCKTVWDGLEARVEEYPLDEVEKTTGVPAKDIQAAARLYANSKPAAIHWGVPIDMTPGISPLCHAIATLWAITGNLDVPGGNVFTRPAFNAVAYALPGAEGVIKLKDQKQDKPRIGADRYGPFNRFVWRTQTDLTLEQIFSEKPYPIKGLWIQTCNLLGNIGLDPKRWREALQKLDFIVAVDLFPNATTQYADVVLPAASFLEKDGVRSWWVPLQSINKALSVEDCKPDVEINFELARRFDPDFKWGTIHELYDEIIKPSGMSYKQLQEKVWALAPEGHPSVPYHRHEKGLLRPDGKPGFTTPTGLFELYSTLREEWRLDPLPHHEEPPWTPVSRPDLAKEYPLILSTGRRSPVYFHSEHRQIPWLRSIDPDPVVEIHPETAKQHDIGDGEWVWVENWMGRARFKAKVTLVVPPWMVMATHAWWYPEKKGAEPELYGTWEHNINMLLPMGDQGKDGLGAPIKHNLCRIYIAGNLER
;
A
#
# COMPACT_ATOMS: atom_id res chain seq x y z
N PHE A 1 -15.19 -5.82 -13.81
CA PHE A 1 -15.16 -7.29 -13.65
C PHE A 1 -16.23 -7.78 -12.67
N LEU A 2 -16.41 -7.13 -11.51
CA LEU A 2 -17.49 -7.45 -10.56
C LEU A 2 -18.86 -7.34 -11.24
N ARG A 3 -19.10 -6.28 -12.02
CA ARG A 3 -20.33 -6.09 -12.78
C ARG A 3 -20.63 -7.33 -13.64
N VAL A 4 -19.69 -7.78 -14.46
CA VAL A 4 -19.85 -8.95 -15.35
C VAL A 4 -20.08 -10.22 -14.54
N VAL A 5 -19.33 -10.41 -13.45
CA VAL A 5 -19.43 -11.61 -12.59
C VAL A 5 -20.80 -11.70 -11.92
N LEU A 6 -21.37 -10.57 -11.47
CA LEU A 6 -22.68 -10.54 -10.83
C LEU A 6 -23.81 -10.71 -11.87
N ASP A 7 -23.80 -9.92 -12.95
CA ASP A 7 -24.83 -9.96 -14.00
C ASP A 7 -24.98 -11.36 -14.63
N GLU A 8 -23.84 -12.06 -14.81
CA GLU A 8 -23.81 -13.39 -15.42
C GLU A 8 -23.81 -14.54 -14.40
N THR A 9 -23.95 -14.24 -13.12
CA THR A 9 -23.97 -15.23 -12.02
C THR A 9 -22.75 -16.14 -12.01
N LEU A 10 -21.56 -15.59 -12.28
CA LEU A 10 -20.28 -16.31 -12.36
C LEU A 10 -19.57 -16.43 -11.00
N TYR A 11 -20.29 -16.38 -9.90
CA TYR A 11 -19.79 -16.46 -8.54
C TYR A 11 -20.21 -17.75 -7.83
N ASP A 12 -19.47 -18.15 -6.80
CA ASP A 12 -19.82 -19.27 -5.93
C ASP A 12 -20.85 -18.84 -4.87
N ARG A 13 -22.13 -19.05 -5.18
CA ARG A 13 -23.24 -18.69 -4.30
C ARG A 13 -23.15 -19.35 -2.92
N SER A 14 -22.68 -20.60 -2.86
CA SER A 14 -22.58 -21.34 -1.59
C SER A 14 -21.50 -20.76 -0.70
N TRP A 15 -20.35 -20.44 -1.30
CA TRP A 15 -19.24 -19.77 -0.62
C TRP A 15 -19.64 -18.38 -0.13
N VAL A 16 -20.31 -17.57 -0.97
CA VAL A 16 -20.81 -16.23 -0.63
C VAL A 16 -21.76 -16.30 0.57
N LYS A 17 -22.73 -17.19 0.56
CA LYS A 17 -23.68 -17.36 1.70
C LYS A 17 -22.99 -17.78 2.97
N ARG A 18 -21.96 -18.62 2.88
CA ARG A 18 -21.31 -19.20 4.05
C ARG A 18 -20.21 -18.34 4.65
N TRP A 19 -19.40 -17.70 3.80
CA TRP A 19 -18.15 -17.10 4.22
C TRP A 19 -18.09 -15.58 4.07
N THR A 20 -19.17 -14.94 3.59
CA THR A 20 -19.25 -13.49 3.50
C THR A 20 -20.39 -12.93 4.35
N ASN A 21 -20.31 -11.64 4.63
CA ASN A 21 -21.42 -10.91 5.23
C ASN A 21 -22.50 -10.49 4.20
N GLY A 22 -22.51 -11.10 3.01
CA GLY A 22 -23.53 -10.87 1.97
C GLY A 22 -24.98 -10.98 2.45
N PRO A 23 -25.34 -11.96 3.31
CA PRO A 23 -26.68 -12.08 3.88
C PRO A 23 -27.02 -11.06 4.97
N HIS A 24 -26.07 -10.31 5.53
CA HIS A 24 -26.34 -9.34 6.57
C HIS A 24 -27.20 -8.18 6.04
N LEU A 25 -27.95 -7.55 6.93
CA LEU A 25 -28.90 -6.50 6.58
C LEU A 25 -28.28 -5.10 6.75
N ILE A 26 -28.45 -4.27 5.73
CA ILE A 26 -28.12 -2.84 5.75
C ILE A 26 -29.44 -2.09 6.02
N ARG A 27 -29.46 -1.21 6.98
CA ARG A 27 -30.53 -0.25 7.25
C ARG A 27 -30.58 0.78 6.13
N GLU A 28 -31.73 0.98 5.49
CA GLU A 28 -31.87 1.97 4.40
C GLU A 28 -31.92 3.41 4.92
N ASP A 29 -32.27 3.63 6.19
CA ASP A 29 -32.34 4.95 6.83
C ASP A 29 -30.95 5.52 7.20
N THR A 30 -30.01 4.65 7.61
CA THR A 30 -28.67 5.05 8.06
C THR A 30 -27.55 4.62 7.13
N GLY A 31 -27.79 3.61 6.30
CA GLY A 31 -26.77 2.94 5.49
C GLY A 31 -25.84 2.00 6.28
N MET A 32 -26.07 1.83 7.59
CA MET A 32 -25.26 0.99 8.48
C MET A 32 -25.80 -0.44 8.54
N LEU A 33 -24.94 -1.38 8.94
CA LEU A 33 -25.39 -2.75 9.21
C LEU A 33 -26.35 -2.78 10.40
N LEU A 34 -27.42 -3.56 10.25
CA LEU A 34 -28.38 -3.82 11.33
C LEU A 34 -27.74 -4.70 12.39
N ARG A 35 -27.78 -4.25 13.64
CA ARG A 35 -27.18 -4.91 14.81
C ARG A 35 -28.25 -5.47 15.73
N GLU A 36 -27.87 -6.44 16.57
CA GLU A 36 -28.79 -7.00 17.57
C GLU A 36 -29.32 -5.91 18.51
N SER A 37 -28.48 -4.96 18.90
CA SER A 37 -28.86 -3.81 19.72
C SER A 37 -29.92 -2.88 19.08
N ASP A 38 -30.06 -2.91 17.76
CA ASP A 38 -31.10 -2.13 17.07
C ASP A 38 -32.51 -2.71 17.30
N ILE A 39 -32.64 -4.04 17.45
CA ILE A 39 -33.93 -4.73 17.61
C ILE A 39 -34.22 -5.16 19.06
N ASP A 40 -33.19 -5.23 19.89
CA ASP A 40 -33.27 -5.53 21.32
C ASP A 40 -32.34 -4.58 22.07
N ALA A 41 -32.89 -3.70 22.91
CA ALA A 41 -32.13 -2.72 23.68
C ALA A 41 -31.06 -3.36 24.62
N THR A 42 -31.17 -4.64 24.90
CA THR A 42 -30.18 -5.42 25.69
C THR A 42 -29.24 -6.25 24.81
N GLY A 43 -29.43 -6.20 23.49
CA GLY A 43 -28.67 -6.92 22.50
C GLY A 43 -27.23 -6.41 22.33
N SER A 44 -26.38 -7.21 21.71
CA SER A 44 -24.99 -6.88 21.46
C SER A 44 -24.83 -5.90 20.28
N GLU A 45 -23.94 -4.93 20.43
CA GLU A 45 -23.54 -4.04 19.34
C GLU A 45 -22.58 -4.72 18.34
N THR A 46 -22.03 -5.87 18.69
CA THR A 46 -21.08 -6.61 17.85
C THR A 46 -21.70 -7.77 17.08
N ASN A 47 -22.98 -8.07 17.34
CA ASN A 47 -23.75 -9.06 16.61
C ASN A 47 -24.55 -8.39 15.47
N TYR A 48 -24.70 -9.10 14.37
CA TYR A 48 -25.34 -8.62 13.16
C TYR A 48 -26.58 -9.44 12.84
N LEU A 49 -27.41 -8.95 11.94
CA LEU A 49 -28.66 -9.61 11.58
C LEU A 49 -28.70 -9.97 10.10
N ALA A 50 -29.26 -11.15 9.82
CA ALA A 50 -29.65 -11.60 8.51
C ALA A 50 -31.15 -11.95 8.52
N TRP A 51 -31.74 -12.20 7.35
CA TRP A 51 -33.13 -12.63 7.23
C TRP A 51 -33.21 -14.13 6.99
N ASP A 52 -33.85 -14.86 7.92
CA ASP A 52 -34.12 -16.29 7.75
C ASP A 52 -35.41 -16.49 6.95
N ARG A 53 -35.30 -17.07 5.76
CA ARG A 53 -36.41 -17.35 4.85
C ARG A 53 -37.36 -18.44 5.37
N LEU A 54 -36.88 -19.32 6.23
CA LEU A 54 -37.71 -20.40 6.78
C LEU A 54 -38.65 -19.91 7.87
N LYS A 55 -38.18 -18.93 8.65
CA LYS A 55 -38.94 -18.33 9.75
C LYS A 55 -39.62 -17.02 9.36
N GLU A 56 -39.27 -16.45 8.21
CA GLU A 56 -39.66 -15.12 7.77
C GLU A 56 -39.40 -14.06 8.85
N ALA A 57 -38.21 -14.11 9.46
CA ALA A 57 -37.82 -13.28 10.59
C ALA A 57 -36.31 -12.99 10.59
N PRO A 58 -35.88 -11.92 11.29
CA PRO A 58 -34.46 -11.68 11.53
C PRO A 58 -33.82 -12.81 12.33
N VAL A 59 -32.59 -13.17 12.00
CA VAL A 59 -31.75 -14.13 12.73
C VAL A 59 -30.42 -13.48 13.08
N ILE A 60 -29.97 -13.68 14.30
CA ILE A 60 -28.73 -13.09 14.83
C ILE A 60 -27.53 -13.86 14.33
N TRP A 61 -26.54 -13.14 13.81
CA TRP A 61 -25.18 -13.60 13.58
C TRP A 61 -24.30 -13.20 14.75
N ASP A 62 -23.86 -14.19 15.51
CA ASP A 62 -22.88 -14.02 16.59
C ASP A 62 -21.46 -13.98 15.99
N ALA A 63 -20.85 -12.81 15.95
CA ALA A 63 -19.52 -12.62 15.36
C ALA A 63 -18.41 -13.29 16.19
N GLY A 64 -18.60 -13.43 17.50
CA GLY A 64 -17.68 -14.15 18.39
C GLY A 64 -17.72 -15.66 18.17
N ALA A 65 -18.92 -16.22 18.00
CA ALA A 65 -19.12 -17.63 17.69
C ALA A 65 -18.87 -17.97 16.20
N VAL A 66 -18.95 -16.97 15.30
CA VAL A 66 -18.94 -17.13 13.84
C VAL A 66 -20.07 -18.06 13.36
N ALA A 67 -21.24 -17.86 13.92
CA ALA A 67 -22.41 -18.68 13.68
C ALA A 67 -23.72 -17.90 13.84
N TYR A 68 -24.73 -18.34 13.14
CA TYR A 68 -26.09 -17.88 13.40
C TYR A 68 -26.64 -18.49 14.69
N SER A 69 -27.46 -17.74 15.40
CA SER A 69 -28.15 -18.22 16.62
C SER A 69 -29.04 -19.45 16.35
N GLU A 70 -29.43 -19.63 15.09
CA GLU A 70 -30.21 -20.75 14.61
C GLU A 70 -29.39 -21.62 13.66
N THR A 71 -29.13 -22.86 14.07
CA THR A 71 -28.26 -23.80 13.33
C THR A 71 -28.76 -24.21 11.94
N LYS A 72 -30.07 -24.03 11.67
CA LYS A 72 -30.72 -24.38 10.40
C LYS A 72 -31.25 -23.17 9.63
N ALA A 73 -30.80 -21.95 9.98
CA ALA A 73 -31.25 -20.75 9.29
C ALA A 73 -30.90 -20.81 7.79
N ASP A 74 -31.87 -20.52 6.93
CA ASP A 74 -31.65 -20.30 5.50
C ASP A 74 -31.65 -18.80 5.21
N CYS A 75 -30.50 -18.18 5.42
CA CYS A 75 -30.37 -16.74 5.25
C CYS A 75 -30.56 -16.30 3.80
N ALA A 76 -31.39 -15.28 3.60
CA ALA A 76 -31.59 -14.65 2.31
C ALA A 76 -30.30 -13.99 1.83
N LEU A 77 -29.92 -14.22 0.58
CA LEU A 77 -28.80 -13.48 -0.04
C LEU A 77 -29.31 -12.19 -0.70
N SER A 78 -30.57 -12.15 -1.13
CA SER A 78 -31.21 -10.98 -1.73
C SER A 78 -32.59 -10.77 -1.14
N GLY A 79 -33.02 -9.53 -1.02
CA GLY A 79 -34.34 -9.14 -0.56
C GLY A 79 -34.35 -7.84 0.24
N ARG A 80 -35.55 -7.25 0.32
CA ARG A 80 -35.84 -6.09 1.18
C ARG A 80 -36.83 -6.50 2.24
N PHE A 81 -36.56 -6.12 3.49
CA PHE A 81 -37.30 -6.59 4.66
C PHE A 81 -37.67 -5.41 5.55
N GLU A 82 -38.87 -5.49 6.14
CA GLU A 82 -39.32 -4.53 7.15
C GLU A 82 -38.93 -5.08 8.53
N ILE A 83 -38.19 -4.29 9.28
CA ILE A 83 -37.66 -4.69 10.60
C ILE A 83 -38.16 -3.74 11.66
N ARG A 84 -38.76 -4.27 12.72
CA ARG A 84 -39.16 -3.52 13.90
C ARG A 84 -37.99 -3.30 14.83
N LEU A 85 -37.68 -2.05 15.13
CA LEU A 85 -36.64 -1.68 16.08
C LEU A 85 -37.12 -1.79 17.54
N ALA A 86 -36.15 -1.84 18.48
CA ALA A 86 -36.41 -1.90 19.91
C ALA A 86 -37.29 -0.73 20.43
N GLU A 87 -37.13 0.44 19.86
CA GLU A 87 -37.94 1.64 20.16
C GLU A 87 -39.37 1.60 19.61
N GLY A 88 -39.68 0.59 18.78
CA GLY A 88 -41.01 0.37 18.25
C GLY A 88 -41.27 0.89 16.83
N SER A 89 -40.35 1.63 16.23
CA SER A 89 -40.41 2.05 14.81
C SER A 89 -40.13 0.88 13.87
N THR A 90 -40.54 1.00 12.62
CA THR A 90 -40.24 0.00 11.57
C THR A 90 -39.40 0.66 10.49
N ILE A 91 -38.32 0.01 10.11
CA ILE A 91 -37.41 0.44 9.06
C ILE A 91 -37.33 -0.59 7.93
N LYS A 92 -36.88 -0.13 6.75
CA LYS A 92 -36.55 -1.01 5.64
C LYS A 92 -35.09 -1.35 5.66
N CYS A 93 -34.79 -2.62 5.40
CA CYS A 93 -33.44 -3.13 5.27
C CYS A 93 -33.30 -3.89 3.96
N LYS A 94 -32.12 -3.86 3.37
CA LYS A 94 -31.71 -4.69 2.23
C LYS A 94 -30.51 -5.53 2.64
N THR A 95 -30.23 -6.62 1.90
CA THR A 95 -29.03 -7.40 2.15
C THR A 95 -27.77 -6.64 1.70
N VAL A 96 -26.61 -6.99 2.27
CA VAL A 96 -25.31 -6.50 1.79
C VAL A 96 -25.10 -6.88 0.32
N TRP A 97 -25.55 -8.06 -0.07
CA TRP A 97 -25.45 -8.52 -1.46
C TRP A 97 -26.23 -7.61 -2.41
N ASP A 98 -27.47 -7.27 -2.11
CA ASP A 98 -28.24 -6.28 -2.90
C ASP A 98 -27.55 -4.90 -2.92
N GLY A 99 -26.85 -4.55 -1.82
CA GLY A 99 -26.02 -3.36 -1.77
C GLY A 99 -24.86 -3.41 -2.75
N LEU A 100 -24.20 -4.57 -2.86
CA LEU A 100 -23.10 -4.79 -3.81
C LEU A 100 -23.61 -4.83 -5.26
N GLU A 101 -24.75 -5.49 -5.52
CA GLU A 101 -25.38 -5.48 -6.85
C GLU A 101 -25.71 -4.06 -7.30
N ALA A 102 -26.34 -3.26 -6.45
CA ALA A 102 -26.63 -1.86 -6.75
C ALA A 102 -25.36 -1.04 -6.99
N ARG A 103 -24.28 -1.31 -6.25
CA ARG A 103 -22.99 -0.65 -6.41
C ARG A 103 -22.36 -0.93 -7.78
N VAL A 104 -22.36 -2.16 -8.25
CA VAL A 104 -21.75 -2.48 -9.55
C VAL A 104 -22.60 -1.97 -10.72
N GLU A 105 -23.88 -1.70 -10.51
CA GLU A 105 -24.74 -1.04 -11.50
C GLU A 105 -24.31 0.41 -11.82
N GLU A 106 -23.60 1.05 -10.89
CA GLU A 106 -23.01 2.39 -11.09
C GLU A 106 -21.87 2.40 -12.11
N TYR A 107 -21.39 1.22 -12.56
CA TYR A 107 -20.26 1.05 -13.49
C TYR A 107 -20.72 0.39 -14.80
N PRO A 108 -21.49 1.06 -15.65
CA PRO A 108 -21.85 0.53 -16.97
C PRO A 108 -20.61 0.40 -17.85
N LEU A 109 -20.52 -0.67 -18.63
CA LEU A 109 -19.30 -1.05 -19.34
C LEU A 109 -18.86 -0.03 -20.39
N ASP A 110 -19.77 0.69 -20.99
CA ASP A 110 -19.48 1.77 -21.94
C ASP A 110 -18.82 2.99 -21.25
N GLU A 111 -19.22 3.31 -20.02
CA GLU A 111 -18.56 4.37 -19.24
C GLU A 111 -17.18 3.89 -18.73
N VAL A 112 -17.06 2.61 -18.37
CA VAL A 112 -15.76 2.02 -17.99
C VAL A 112 -14.81 2.03 -19.21
N GLU A 113 -15.27 1.68 -20.41
CA GLU A 113 -14.50 1.79 -21.66
C GLU A 113 -14.01 3.21 -21.89
N LYS A 114 -14.87 4.22 -21.76
CA LYS A 114 -14.49 5.63 -21.91
C LYS A 114 -13.42 6.06 -20.91
N THR A 115 -13.56 5.61 -19.66
CA THR A 115 -12.65 5.97 -18.57
C THR A 115 -11.29 5.29 -18.69
N THR A 116 -11.28 4.00 -19.06
CA THR A 116 -10.06 3.18 -19.05
C THR A 116 -9.37 3.11 -20.42
N GLY A 117 -10.09 3.41 -21.51
CA GLY A 117 -9.66 3.15 -22.87
C GLY A 117 -9.62 1.66 -23.26
N VAL A 118 -10.11 0.77 -22.39
CA VAL A 118 -10.18 -0.68 -22.66
C VAL A 118 -11.56 -1.02 -23.23
N PRO A 119 -11.66 -1.64 -24.41
CA PRO A 119 -12.95 -1.97 -25.01
C PRO A 119 -13.84 -2.84 -24.10
N ALA A 120 -15.11 -2.50 -23.98
CA ALA A 120 -16.08 -3.21 -23.13
C ALA A 120 -16.11 -4.74 -23.41
N LYS A 121 -15.98 -5.12 -24.67
CA LYS A 121 -15.91 -6.55 -25.09
C LYS A 121 -14.69 -7.27 -24.49
N ASP A 122 -13.56 -6.58 -24.36
CA ASP A 122 -12.32 -7.16 -23.84
C ASP A 122 -12.40 -7.25 -22.32
N ILE A 123 -13.01 -6.26 -21.65
CA ILE A 123 -13.32 -6.30 -20.21
C ILE A 123 -14.22 -7.51 -19.91
N GLN A 124 -15.29 -7.70 -20.68
CA GLN A 124 -16.21 -8.86 -20.52
C GLN A 124 -15.49 -10.18 -20.74
N ALA A 125 -14.71 -10.29 -21.81
CA ALA A 125 -13.97 -11.51 -22.13
C ALA A 125 -12.98 -11.88 -21.02
N ALA A 126 -12.24 -10.90 -20.50
CA ALA A 126 -11.28 -11.10 -19.42
C ALA A 126 -11.98 -11.47 -18.10
N ALA A 127 -13.09 -10.82 -17.76
CA ALA A 127 -13.86 -11.13 -16.56
C ALA A 127 -14.43 -12.57 -16.60
N ARG A 128 -15.00 -12.97 -17.74
CA ARG A 128 -15.49 -14.35 -17.96
C ARG A 128 -14.36 -15.36 -17.90
N LEU A 129 -13.21 -15.07 -18.53
CA LEU A 129 -12.03 -15.93 -18.48
C LEU A 129 -11.58 -16.14 -17.05
N TYR A 130 -11.43 -15.06 -16.26
CA TYR A 130 -11.03 -15.13 -14.87
C TYR A 130 -12.03 -15.94 -14.01
N ALA A 131 -13.32 -15.63 -14.12
CA ALA A 131 -14.35 -16.26 -13.29
C ALA A 131 -14.54 -17.76 -13.58
N ASN A 132 -14.32 -18.17 -14.83
CA ASN A 132 -14.47 -19.57 -15.26
C ASN A 132 -13.19 -20.39 -15.13
N SER A 133 -12.02 -19.76 -15.03
CA SER A 133 -10.75 -20.46 -14.81
C SER A 133 -10.59 -20.81 -13.32
N LYS A 134 -10.32 -22.07 -13.03
CA LYS A 134 -10.16 -22.57 -11.65
C LYS A 134 -8.89 -23.44 -11.56
N PRO A 135 -7.86 -23.04 -10.83
CA PRO A 135 -7.70 -21.78 -10.12
C PRO A 135 -7.35 -20.62 -11.04
N ALA A 136 -7.63 -19.40 -10.60
CA ALA A 136 -7.16 -18.17 -11.23
C ALA A 136 -6.62 -17.19 -10.18
N ALA A 137 -5.64 -16.37 -10.55
CA ALA A 137 -5.06 -15.36 -9.70
C ALA A 137 -5.01 -14.01 -10.41
N ILE A 138 -5.21 -12.94 -9.66
CA ILE A 138 -4.92 -11.57 -10.09
C ILE A 138 -3.66 -11.13 -9.38
N HIS A 139 -2.62 -10.88 -10.14
CA HIS A 139 -1.38 -10.32 -9.63
C HIS A 139 -1.48 -8.79 -9.70
N TRP A 140 -1.45 -8.13 -8.56
CA TRP A 140 -1.35 -6.68 -8.52
C TRP A 140 0.07 -6.25 -8.16
N GLY A 141 0.42 -5.03 -8.49
CA GLY A 141 1.72 -4.47 -8.20
C GLY A 141 1.62 -3.15 -7.45
N VAL A 142 2.79 -2.62 -7.10
CA VAL A 142 2.97 -1.36 -6.36
C VAL A 142 2.17 -0.16 -6.90
N PRO A 143 1.87 -0.01 -8.20
CA PRO A 143 1.04 1.10 -8.67
C PRO A 143 -0.31 1.24 -7.99
N ILE A 144 -0.91 0.15 -7.53
CA ILE A 144 -2.15 0.19 -6.74
C ILE A 144 -1.91 0.94 -5.43
N ASP A 145 -0.80 0.68 -4.74
CA ASP A 145 -0.45 1.30 -3.46
C ASP A 145 -0.04 2.79 -3.61
N MET A 146 0.16 3.25 -4.84
CA MET A 146 0.66 4.59 -5.16
C MET A 146 -0.42 5.48 -5.79
N THR A 147 -1.67 5.26 -5.44
CA THR A 147 -2.83 6.04 -5.89
C THR A 147 -3.74 6.30 -4.70
N PRO A 148 -4.27 7.51 -4.50
CA PRO A 148 -5.33 7.76 -3.53
C PRO A 148 -6.57 6.89 -3.81
N GLY A 149 -7.35 6.56 -2.78
CA GLY A 149 -8.50 5.67 -2.93
C GLY A 149 -8.15 4.19 -3.06
N ILE A 150 -6.98 3.80 -2.59
CA ILE A 150 -6.47 2.41 -2.67
C ILE A 150 -7.36 1.41 -1.93
N SER A 151 -7.85 1.72 -0.74
CA SER A 151 -8.55 0.70 0.06
C SER A 151 -9.86 0.23 -0.56
N PRO A 152 -10.75 1.08 -1.15
CA PRO A 152 -11.91 0.59 -1.87
C PRO A 152 -11.57 -0.17 -3.16
N LEU A 153 -10.47 0.17 -3.84
CA LEU A 153 -9.97 -0.57 -5.00
C LEU A 153 -9.47 -1.97 -4.59
N CYS A 154 -8.62 -2.05 -3.56
CA CYS A 154 -8.15 -3.33 -3.03
C CYS A 154 -9.31 -4.20 -2.54
N HIS A 155 -10.33 -3.58 -1.92
CA HIS A 155 -11.55 -4.26 -1.51
C HIS A 155 -12.30 -4.85 -2.70
N ALA A 156 -12.42 -4.11 -3.82
CA ALA A 156 -13.05 -4.61 -5.05
C ALA A 156 -12.30 -5.83 -5.61
N ILE A 157 -10.97 -5.78 -5.68
CA ILE A 157 -10.15 -6.89 -6.17
C ILE A 157 -10.25 -8.10 -5.23
N ALA A 158 -10.19 -7.89 -3.91
CA ALA A 158 -10.33 -8.97 -2.93
C ALA A 158 -11.73 -9.60 -2.98
N THR A 159 -12.77 -8.78 -3.17
CA THR A 159 -14.14 -9.26 -3.38
C THR A 159 -14.22 -10.18 -4.59
N LEU A 160 -13.56 -9.81 -5.70
CA LEU A 160 -13.52 -10.64 -6.91
C LEU A 160 -12.86 -12.00 -6.64
N TRP A 161 -11.73 -12.04 -5.91
CA TRP A 161 -11.10 -13.32 -5.53
C TRP A 161 -12.02 -14.19 -4.70
N ALA A 162 -12.69 -13.57 -3.73
CA ALA A 162 -13.53 -14.26 -2.76
C ALA A 162 -14.77 -14.88 -3.43
N ILE A 163 -15.58 -14.04 -4.11
CA ILE A 163 -16.84 -14.52 -4.66
C ILE A 163 -16.68 -15.50 -5.82
N THR A 164 -15.53 -15.47 -6.52
CA THR A 164 -15.24 -16.43 -7.58
C THR A 164 -14.56 -17.72 -7.08
N GLY A 165 -14.33 -17.88 -5.76
CA GLY A 165 -13.72 -19.07 -5.18
C GLY A 165 -12.23 -19.22 -5.46
N ASN A 166 -11.53 -18.12 -5.75
CA ASN A 166 -10.08 -18.07 -6.02
C ASN A 166 -9.25 -17.62 -4.81
N LEU A 167 -9.88 -17.45 -3.64
CA LEU A 167 -9.21 -17.00 -2.43
C LEU A 167 -8.69 -18.18 -1.60
N ASP A 168 -7.41 -18.15 -1.27
CA ASP A 168 -6.68 -19.11 -0.43
C ASP A 168 -6.77 -20.57 -0.92
N VAL A 169 -6.75 -20.75 -2.23
CA VAL A 169 -6.71 -22.04 -2.92
C VAL A 169 -5.37 -22.24 -3.65
N PRO A 170 -4.93 -23.48 -3.90
CA PRO A 170 -3.73 -23.72 -4.72
C PRO A 170 -3.85 -23.07 -6.10
N GLY A 171 -2.88 -22.21 -6.47
CA GLY A 171 -2.87 -21.49 -7.75
C GLY A 171 -3.78 -20.25 -7.80
N GLY A 172 -4.53 -19.98 -6.76
CA GLY A 172 -5.30 -18.75 -6.60
C GLY A 172 -4.55 -17.67 -5.83
N ASN A 173 -5.27 -16.65 -5.37
CA ASN A 173 -4.72 -15.62 -4.50
C ASN A 173 -4.66 -16.12 -3.05
N VAL A 174 -3.49 -16.04 -2.44
CA VAL A 174 -3.26 -16.56 -1.08
C VAL A 174 -2.88 -15.43 -0.13
N PHE A 175 -3.23 -15.60 1.15
CA PHE A 175 -2.77 -14.68 2.19
C PHE A 175 -1.26 -14.79 2.37
N THR A 176 -0.62 -13.65 2.66
CA THR A 176 0.80 -13.59 2.97
C THR A 176 1.17 -14.54 4.12
N ARG A 177 2.35 -15.12 4.04
CA ARG A 177 2.86 -16.08 5.04
C ARG A 177 4.29 -15.77 5.40
N PRO A 178 4.63 -15.81 6.69
CA PRO A 178 6.02 -15.77 7.11
C PRO A 178 6.71 -17.09 6.76
N ALA A 179 7.99 -17.01 6.46
CA ALA A 179 8.84 -18.19 6.45
C ALA A 179 8.91 -18.74 7.88
N PHE A 180 8.58 -20.01 8.08
CA PHE A 180 8.79 -20.76 9.32
C PHE A 180 8.10 -20.27 10.58
N ASN A 181 7.01 -19.57 10.57
CA ASN A 181 6.55 -18.88 11.78
C ASN A 181 7.66 -18.05 12.47
N ALA A 182 8.75 -17.77 11.74
CA ALA A 182 9.76 -16.86 12.24
C ALA A 182 9.06 -15.57 12.64
N VAL A 183 9.53 -14.92 13.67
CA VAL A 183 9.05 -13.60 14.13
C VAL A 183 9.31 -12.52 13.06
N ALA A 184 9.37 -12.94 11.84
CA ALA A 184 9.73 -12.17 10.65
C ALA A 184 8.86 -10.94 10.46
N TYR A 185 7.62 -11.04 10.84
CA TYR A 185 6.71 -9.92 10.83
C TYR A 185 6.91 -8.94 11.97
N ALA A 186 7.57 -9.36 12.99
CA ALA A 186 8.01 -8.46 14.02
C ALA A 186 9.18 -7.59 13.56
N LEU A 187 9.86 -7.95 12.47
CA LEU A 187 10.98 -7.16 12.00
C LEU A 187 10.64 -5.75 11.53
N PRO A 188 9.54 -5.47 10.82
CA PRO A 188 9.21 -4.09 10.55
C PRO A 188 9.07 -3.24 11.81
N GLY A 189 8.71 -3.83 12.93
CA GLY A 189 8.63 -3.17 14.22
C GLY A 189 9.28 -3.94 15.35
N ALA A 190 9.85 -5.10 15.08
CA ALA A 190 10.36 -6.02 16.11
C ALA A 190 9.36 -6.25 17.28
N GLU A 191 8.06 -6.08 17.02
CA GLU A 191 7.01 -6.06 18.04
C GLU A 191 6.88 -7.39 18.75
N GLY A 192 7.33 -8.48 18.12
CA GLY A 192 7.38 -9.79 18.74
C GLY A 192 8.64 -10.03 19.59
N VAL A 193 9.71 -9.27 19.33
CA VAL A 193 11.02 -9.44 19.99
C VAL A 193 11.34 -8.27 20.89
N ILE A 194 11.17 -7.06 20.40
CA ILE A 194 11.35 -5.82 21.12
C ILE A 194 9.95 -5.25 21.34
N LYS A 195 9.29 -5.67 22.41
CA LYS A 195 8.13 -4.94 22.87
C LYS A 195 8.62 -3.55 23.25
N LEU A 196 8.22 -2.56 22.46
CA LEU A 196 8.21 -1.21 22.98
C LEU A 196 7.44 -1.29 24.29
N LYS A 197 8.10 -1.04 25.42
CA LYS A 197 7.45 -0.98 26.74
C LYS A 197 6.20 -0.14 26.51
N ASP A 198 5.06 -0.54 27.09
CA ASP A 198 3.83 0.25 27.15
C ASP A 198 4.15 1.58 27.88
N GLN A 199 4.98 2.39 27.26
CA GLN A 199 5.17 3.76 27.66
C GLN A 199 3.88 4.45 27.24
N LYS A 200 3.11 4.91 28.23
CA LYS A 200 2.15 5.97 27.99
C LYS A 200 2.89 7.02 27.17
N GLN A 201 2.57 7.07 25.89
CA GLN A 201 3.12 8.13 25.05
C GLN A 201 2.51 9.42 25.59
N ASP A 202 3.33 10.25 26.19
CA ASP A 202 2.91 11.58 26.68
C ASP A 202 2.43 12.47 25.54
N LYS A 203 2.80 12.12 24.33
CA LYS A 203 2.44 12.84 23.09
C LYS A 203 1.86 11.88 22.06
N PRO A 204 0.77 12.24 21.39
CA PRO A 204 0.19 11.42 20.33
C PRO A 204 1.16 11.28 19.15
N ARG A 205 1.08 10.15 18.46
CA ARG A 205 1.79 9.96 17.18
C ARG A 205 1.34 11.04 16.19
N ILE A 206 2.28 11.57 15.40
CA ILE A 206 1.98 12.53 14.34
C ILE A 206 0.87 11.98 13.43
N GLY A 207 -0.20 12.76 13.24
CA GLY A 207 -1.31 12.42 12.38
C GLY A 207 -2.26 11.33 12.89
N ALA A 208 -2.16 10.95 14.18
CA ALA A 208 -3.03 9.93 14.78
C ALA A 208 -4.53 10.28 14.73
N ASP A 209 -4.85 11.55 14.59
CA ASP A 209 -6.21 12.11 14.52
C ASP A 209 -6.74 12.30 13.08
N ARG A 210 -5.92 12.09 12.07
CA ARG A 210 -6.25 12.45 10.67
C ARG A 210 -6.82 11.28 9.86
N TYR A 211 -6.20 10.12 9.91
CA TYR A 211 -6.55 8.97 9.08
C TYR A 211 -6.80 7.72 9.92
N GLY A 212 -8.07 7.43 10.24
CA GLY A 212 -8.45 6.25 11.04
C GLY A 212 -7.93 4.92 10.45
N PRO A 213 -8.19 4.64 9.14
CA PRO A 213 -7.71 3.42 8.51
C PRO A 213 -6.18 3.28 8.56
N PHE A 214 -5.45 4.32 8.15
CA PHE A 214 -4.00 4.31 8.19
C PHE A 214 -3.47 4.04 9.60
N ASN A 215 -4.03 4.70 10.61
CA ASN A 215 -3.61 4.53 12.00
C ASN A 215 -3.89 3.14 12.57
N ARG A 216 -4.93 2.46 12.07
CA ARG A 216 -5.28 1.10 12.49
C ARG A 216 -4.31 0.05 11.98
N PHE A 217 -3.88 0.19 10.72
CA PHE A 217 -3.09 -0.83 10.03
C PHE A 217 -1.60 -0.49 9.90
N VAL A 218 -1.27 0.80 9.97
CA VAL A 218 0.09 1.30 9.77
C VAL A 218 0.56 2.04 11.02
N TRP A 219 1.56 1.51 11.66
CA TRP A 219 2.17 2.08 12.87
C TRP A 219 3.16 3.24 12.57
N ARG A 220 3.21 3.71 11.32
CA ARG A 220 4.04 4.81 10.83
C ARG A 220 3.25 6.10 10.75
N THR A 221 3.92 7.19 10.45
CA THR A 221 3.34 8.50 10.16
C THR A 221 3.37 8.75 8.66
N GLN A 222 2.34 9.39 8.13
CA GLN A 222 2.35 9.88 6.75
C GLN A 222 3.36 11.00 6.60
N THR A 223 4.07 11.01 5.45
CA THR A 223 5.15 11.94 5.16
C THR A 223 4.69 13.39 5.10
N ASP A 224 3.51 13.64 4.52
CA ASP A 224 2.88 14.97 4.45
C ASP A 224 2.54 15.53 5.83
N LEU A 225 2.03 14.71 6.73
CA LEU A 225 1.71 15.12 8.10
C LEU A 225 2.97 15.43 8.91
N THR A 226 4.08 14.73 8.66
CA THR A 226 5.37 15.07 9.24
C THR A 226 5.84 16.45 8.78
N LEU A 227 5.71 16.71 7.47
CA LEU A 227 6.05 18.00 6.89
C LEU A 227 5.17 19.14 7.46
N GLU A 228 3.85 18.95 7.52
CA GLU A 228 2.92 19.90 8.15
C GLU A 228 3.31 20.20 9.59
N GLN A 229 3.68 19.19 10.36
CA GLN A 229 4.04 19.39 11.77
C GLN A 229 5.38 20.12 11.93
N ILE A 230 6.37 19.92 11.06
CA ILE A 230 7.61 20.71 11.07
C ILE A 230 7.31 22.20 10.91
N PHE A 231 6.38 22.54 10.00
CA PHE A 231 6.03 23.95 9.77
C PHE A 231 5.11 24.53 10.85
N SER A 232 4.11 23.78 11.29
CA SER A 232 3.13 24.25 12.27
C SER A 232 3.61 24.19 13.71
N GLU A 233 4.57 23.34 14.00
CA GLU A 233 5.07 23.01 15.35
C GLU A 233 3.97 22.45 16.28
N LYS A 234 2.87 21.99 15.71
CA LYS A 234 1.70 21.47 16.45
C LYS A 234 1.46 19.98 16.11
N PRO A 235 1.04 19.18 17.12
CA PRO A 235 0.78 19.52 18.53
C PRO A 235 2.05 19.70 19.37
N TYR A 236 3.23 19.42 18.85
CA TYR A 236 4.55 19.65 19.45
C TYR A 236 5.60 19.89 18.36
N PRO A 237 6.68 20.64 18.63
CA PRO A 237 7.74 20.89 17.65
C PRO A 237 8.53 19.61 17.36
N ILE A 238 8.87 19.40 16.09
CA ILE A 238 9.89 18.42 15.66
C ILE A 238 11.22 19.18 15.63
N LYS A 239 12.18 18.75 16.44
CA LYS A 239 13.47 19.42 16.60
C LYS A 239 14.58 18.79 15.77
N GLY A 240 14.48 17.49 15.50
CA GLY A 240 15.48 16.78 14.75
C GLY A 240 14.91 15.63 13.93
N LEU A 241 15.69 15.17 12.95
CA LEU A 241 15.40 13.99 12.14
C LEU A 241 16.58 13.04 12.13
N TRP A 242 16.25 11.76 12.25
CA TRP A 242 17.14 10.65 11.89
C TRP A 242 16.69 10.10 10.53
N ILE A 243 17.51 10.30 9.49
CA ILE A 243 17.20 9.90 8.12
C ILE A 243 18.10 8.71 7.77
N GLN A 244 17.51 7.54 7.60
CA GLN A 244 18.26 6.31 7.35
C GLN A 244 17.67 5.57 6.15
N THR A 245 18.53 5.15 5.22
CA THR A 245 18.14 4.44 3.99
C THR A 245 17.08 5.21 3.19
N CYS A 246 17.18 6.54 3.19
CA CYS A 246 16.17 7.42 2.65
C CYS A 246 16.78 8.67 2.00
N ASN A 247 16.80 8.71 0.67
CA ASN A 247 17.11 9.93 -0.06
C ASN A 247 15.83 10.78 -0.16
N LEU A 248 15.53 11.55 0.89
CA LEU A 248 14.31 12.32 1.04
C LEU A 248 14.09 13.31 -0.10
N LEU A 249 15.11 14.12 -0.44
CA LEU A 249 15.01 15.12 -1.50
C LEU A 249 15.09 14.51 -2.91
N GLY A 250 15.82 13.40 -3.08
CA GLY A 250 16.01 12.78 -4.38
C GLY A 250 14.94 11.76 -4.75
N ASN A 251 14.24 11.17 -3.78
CA ASN A 251 13.35 10.03 -4.03
C ASN A 251 11.98 10.12 -3.35
N ILE A 252 11.92 10.08 -2.01
CA ILE A 252 10.66 9.84 -1.30
C ILE A 252 9.84 11.11 -1.09
N GLY A 253 10.48 12.26 -0.96
CA GLY A 253 9.79 13.52 -0.70
C GLY A 253 9.09 14.03 -1.96
N LEU A 254 7.76 14.11 -1.92
CA LEU A 254 7.01 14.90 -2.87
C LEU A 254 7.22 16.38 -2.54
N ASP A 255 7.18 17.26 -3.52
CA ASP A 255 7.53 18.68 -3.35
C ASP A 255 8.88 18.88 -2.62
N PRO A 256 10.00 18.47 -3.22
CA PRO A 256 11.31 18.51 -2.56
C PRO A 256 11.76 19.93 -2.17
N LYS A 257 11.23 20.98 -2.80
CA LYS A 257 11.50 22.36 -2.38
C LYS A 257 10.97 22.63 -0.96
N ARG A 258 9.75 22.19 -0.69
CA ARG A 258 9.15 22.34 0.63
C ARG A 258 9.86 21.49 1.68
N TRP A 259 10.32 20.28 1.29
CA TRP A 259 11.17 19.47 2.15
C TRP A 259 12.50 20.13 2.47
N ARG A 260 13.15 20.78 1.50
CA ARG A 260 14.35 21.58 1.76
C ARG A 260 14.11 22.65 2.82
N GLU A 261 13.03 23.41 2.69
CA GLU A 261 12.64 24.43 3.66
C GLU A 261 12.40 23.83 5.05
N ALA A 262 11.76 22.64 5.11
CA ALA A 262 11.52 21.94 6.36
C ALA A 262 12.82 21.47 7.02
N LEU A 263 13.74 20.89 6.24
CA LEU A 263 15.05 20.48 6.77
C LEU A 263 15.84 21.66 7.34
N GLN A 264 15.77 22.82 6.70
CA GLN A 264 16.43 24.03 7.19
C GLN A 264 15.85 24.62 8.50
N LYS A 265 14.63 24.19 8.88
CA LYS A 265 13.99 24.59 10.16
C LYS A 265 14.38 23.71 11.34
N LEU A 266 14.96 22.54 11.10
CA LEU A 266 15.30 21.59 12.14
C LEU A 266 16.61 21.97 12.84
N ASP A 267 16.67 21.70 14.15
CA ASP A 267 17.84 22.00 14.98
C ASP A 267 18.97 20.97 14.77
N PHE A 268 18.63 19.73 14.37
CA PHE A 268 19.63 18.65 14.22
C PHE A 268 19.16 17.56 13.26
N ILE A 269 20.02 17.18 12.32
CA ILE A 269 19.74 16.13 11.32
C ILE A 269 20.91 15.14 11.27
N VAL A 270 20.58 13.87 11.42
CA VAL A 270 21.52 12.76 11.16
C VAL A 270 21.08 12.02 9.91
N ALA A 271 22.00 11.79 8.97
CA ALA A 271 21.78 10.96 7.81
C ALA A 271 22.65 9.72 7.86
N VAL A 272 22.07 8.55 7.60
CA VAL A 272 22.77 7.26 7.46
C VAL A 272 22.55 6.76 6.05
N ASP A 273 23.60 6.76 5.23
CA ASP A 273 23.50 6.37 3.83
C ASP A 273 24.82 5.76 3.32
N LEU A 274 24.73 5.02 2.22
CA LEU A 274 25.89 4.41 1.55
C LEU A 274 26.77 5.44 0.82
N PHE A 275 26.13 6.50 0.29
CA PHE A 275 26.78 7.51 -0.53
C PHE A 275 26.24 8.90 -0.22
N PRO A 276 27.07 9.95 -0.37
CA PRO A 276 26.56 11.32 -0.37
C PRO A 276 25.49 11.52 -1.44
N ASN A 277 24.40 12.18 -1.09
CA ASN A 277 23.29 12.50 -1.98
C ASN A 277 22.63 13.83 -1.59
N ALA A 278 21.59 14.24 -2.28
CA ALA A 278 20.91 15.52 -2.04
C ALA A 278 20.45 15.70 -0.58
N THR A 279 20.01 14.64 0.07
CA THR A 279 19.52 14.68 1.46
C THR A 279 20.68 14.83 2.46
N THR A 280 21.79 14.12 2.24
CA THR A 280 22.95 14.18 3.14
C THR A 280 23.61 15.56 3.18
N GLN A 281 23.37 16.43 2.17
CA GLN A 281 23.89 17.80 2.15
C GLN A 281 23.26 18.70 3.23
N TYR A 282 22.10 18.29 3.78
CA TYR A 282 21.39 19.02 4.82
C TYR A 282 21.59 18.41 6.22
N ALA A 283 22.37 17.32 6.33
CA ALA A 283 22.62 16.67 7.61
C ALA A 283 23.78 17.33 8.36
N ASP A 284 23.63 17.48 9.67
CA ASP A 284 24.70 17.91 10.58
C ASP A 284 25.72 16.80 10.81
N VAL A 285 25.24 15.54 10.77
CA VAL A 285 26.08 14.33 10.90
C VAL A 285 25.70 13.34 9.83
N VAL A 286 26.70 12.85 9.10
CA VAL A 286 26.53 11.76 8.13
C VAL A 286 27.28 10.53 8.64
N LEU A 287 26.55 9.43 8.80
CA LEU A 287 27.11 8.14 9.20
C LEU A 287 27.23 7.22 7.97
N PRO A 288 28.43 6.76 7.60
CA PRO A 288 28.61 5.85 6.48
C PRO A 288 28.00 4.48 6.77
N ALA A 289 27.00 4.08 5.97
CA ALA A 289 26.40 2.77 6.07
C ALA A 289 27.21 1.71 5.32
N ALA A 290 27.22 0.50 5.83
CA ALA A 290 27.82 -0.65 5.17
C ALA A 290 26.91 -1.24 4.10
N SER A 291 27.48 -1.67 2.98
CA SER A 291 26.74 -2.36 1.92
C SER A 291 26.30 -3.77 2.34
N PHE A 292 25.51 -4.44 1.50
CA PHE A 292 25.07 -5.82 1.76
C PHE A 292 26.24 -6.84 1.79
N LEU A 293 27.39 -6.53 1.18
CA LEU A 293 28.60 -7.36 1.23
C LEU A 293 29.38 -7.23 2.56
N GLU A 294 29.11 -6.19 3.32
CA GLU A 294 29.85 -5.80 4.51
C GLU A 294 29.09 -6.07 5.81
N LYS A 295 27.93 -6.72 5.72
CA LYS A 295 27.09 -6.97 6.90
C LYS A 295 26.61 -8.40 7.00
N ASP A 296 26.43 -8.84 8.25
CA ASP A 296 25.62 -9.99 8.58
C ASP A 296 24.14 -9.58 8.68
N GLY A 297 23.22 -10.50 8.39
CA GLY A 297 21.81 -10.22 8.47
C GLY A 297 20.90 -11.43 8.31
N VAL A 298 19.64 -11.24 8.64
CA VAL A 298 18.56 -12.20 8.43
C VAL A 298 17.59 -11.64 7.43
N ARG A 299 17.32 -12.40 6.38
CA ARG A 299 16.18 -12.15 5.48
C ARG A 299 15.09 -13.17 5.76
N SER A 300 14.04 -12.71 6.35
CA SER A 300 12.90 -13.54 6.76
C SER A 300 11.59 -13.15 6.08
N TRP A 301 11.67 -12.21 5.17
CA TRP A 301 10.56 -11.78 4.35
C TRP A 301 10.36 -12.77 3.21
N TRP A 302 9.25 -13.49 3.27
CA TRP A 302 8.93 -14.57 2.34
C TRP A 302 9.83 -15.81 2.48
N VAL A 303 9.52 -16.84 1.76
CA VAL A 303 10.31 -18.08 1.74
C VAL A 303 11.38 -17.95 0.66
N PRO A 304 12.60 -18.39 0.90
CA PRO A 304 13.13 -19.05 2.10
C PRO A 304 13.63 -18.06 3.18
N LEU A 305 13.79 -18.56 4.40
CA LEU A 305 14.59 -17.88 5.43
C LEU A 305 16.06 -17.89 4.99
N GLN A 306 16.74 -16.74 5.00
CA GLN A 306 18.09 -16.59 4.49
C GLN A 306 18.97 -15.82 5.47
N SER A 307 20.28 -16.18 5.50
CA SER A 307 21.29 -15.30 6.06
C SER A 307 21.90 -14.41 4.97
N ILE A 308 22.29 -13.24 5.37
CA ILE A 308 23.28 -12.42 4.66
C ILE A 308 24.57 -12.62 5.42
N ASN A 309 25.60 -13.12 4.75
CA ASN A 309 26.89 -13.38 5.36
C ASN A 309 27.91 -12.34 4.89
N LYS A 310 28.53 -11.67 5.82
CA LYS A 310 29.55 -10.66 5.56
C LYS A 310 30.71 -11.28 4.72
N ALA A 311 30.98 -10.71 3.57
CA ALA A 311 31.99 -11.16 2.65
C ALA A 311 33.29 -10.32 2.73
N LEU A 312 33.19 -9.05 3.10
CA LEU A 312 34.31 -8.13 3.20
C LEU A 312 34.09 -7.07 4.29
N SER A 313 35.08 -6.31 4.62
CA SER A 313 35.00 -5.14 5.51
C SER A 313 35.68 -3.96 4.84
N VAL A 314 35.03 -2.83 4.86
CA VAL A 314 35.57 -1.52 4.53
C VAL A 314 35.68 -0.73 5.82
N GLU A 315 36.80 -0.06 6.02
CA GLU A 315 37.04 0.78 7.19
C GLU A 315 36.03 1.95 7.19
N ASP A 316 35.68 2.42 8.38
CA ASP A 316 34.78 3.57 8.61
C ASP A 316 33.32 3.39 8.17
N CYS A 317 32.91 2.19 7.75
CA CYS A 317 31.49 1.86 7.48
C CYS A 317 30.92 0.95 8.57
N LYS A 318 29.64 1.13 8.90
CA LYS A 318 28.94 0.28 9.86
C LYS A 318 27.57 -0.12 9.33
N PRO A 319 27.15 -1.40 9.46
CA PRO A 319 25.79 -1.81 9.11
C PRO A 319 24.72 -0.98 9.82
N ASP A 320 23.66 -0.60 9.10
CA ASP A 320 22.53 0.16 9.66
C ASP A 320 21.98 -0.45 10.95
N VAL A 321 21.84 -1.77 10.94
CA VAL A 321 21.32 -2.52 12.09
C VAL A 321 22.26 -2.43 13.30
N GLU A 322 23.58 -2.42 13.08
CA GLU A 322 24.55 -2.27 14.16
C GLU A 322 24.60 -0.84 14.71
N ILE A 323 24.45 0.17 13.84
CA ILE A 323 24.30 1.57 14.26
C ILE A 323 23.11 1.69 15.23
N ASN A 324 21.96 1.17 14.81
CA ASN A 324 20.74 1.20 15.62
C ASN A 324 20.86 0.36 16.90
N PHE A 325 21.52 -0.79 16.82
CA PHE A 325 21.81 -1.65 17.98
C PHE A 325 22.67 -0.94 19.03
N GLU A 326 23.72 -0.27 18.61
CA GLU A 326 24.58 0.49 19.52
C GLU A 326 23.88 1.70 20.14
N LEU A 327 23.01 2.36 19.38
CA LEU A 327 22.17 3.44 19.92
C LEU A 327 21.18 2.91 20.95
N ALA A 328 20.49 1.80 20.64
CA ALA A 328 19.56 1.18 21.57
C ALA A 328 20.22 0.83 22.91
N ARG A 329 21.43 0.26 22.86
CA ARG A 329 22.22 -0.03 24.08
C ARG A 329 22.55 1.21 24.92
N ARG A 330 22.66 2.38 24.29
CA ARG A 330 22.94 3.64 25.01
C ARG A 330 21.68 4.26 25.62
N PHE A 331 20.55 4.07 24.96
CA PHE A 331 19.29 4.68 25.39
C PHE A 331 18.43 3.78 26.28
N ASP A 332 18.57 2.46 26.15
CA ASP A 332 17.83 1.50 26.97
C ASP A 332 18.77 0.75 27.91
N PRO A 333 18.77 1.04 29.21
CA PRO A 333 19.60 0.34 30.19
C PRO A 333 19.20 -1.13 30.36
N ASP A 334 18.00 -1.50 29.98
CA ASP A 334 17.49 -2.88 30.05
C ASP A 334 17.72 -3.65 28.75
N PHE A 335 18.49 -3.09 27.81
CA PHE A 335 18.79 -3.73 26.53
C PHE A 335 19.63 -5.00 26.74
N LYS A 336 19.02 -6.15 26.51
CA LYS A 336 19.51 -7.46 26.97
C LYS A 336 20.55 -8.13 26.09
N TRP A 337 20.65 -7.76 24.80
CA TRP A 337 21.56 -8.43 23.86
C TRP A 337 22.95 -7.81 23.90
N GLY A 338 23.97 -8.67 24.01
CA GLY A 338 25.38 -8.27 23.99
C GLY A 338 25.92 -8.07 22.57
N THR A 339 25.40 -8.86 21.64
CA THR A 339 25.82 -8.86 20.23
C THR A 339 24.61 -8.85 19.30
N ILE A 340 24.84 -8.41 18.05
CA ILE A 340 23.80 -8.44 17.01
C ILE A 340 23.37 -9.88 16.66
N HIS A 341 24.27 -10.84 16.78
CA HIS A 341 23.97 -12.25 16.52
C HIS A 341 23.03 -12.83 17.57
N GLU A 342 23.14 -12.42 18.83
CA GLU A 342 22.16 -12.81 19.87
C GLU A 342 20.75 -12.26 19.56
N LEU A 343 20.67 -11.05 19.00
CA LEU A 343 19.39 -10.52 18.51
C LEU A 343 18.86 -11.34 17.33
N TYR A 344 19.71 -11.74 16.40
CA TYR A 344 19.31 -12.60 15.28
C TYR A 344 18.85 -13.98 15.75
N ASP A 345 19.51 -14.58 16.72
CA ASP A 345 19.06 -15.84 17.35
C ASP A 345 17.65 -15.71 17.94
N GLU A 346 17.38 -14.62 18.64
CA GLU A 346 16.03 -14.37 19.19
C GLU A 346 14.98 -14.20 18.07
N ILE A 347 15.32 -13.47 17.00
CA ILE A 347 14.44 -13.24 15.84
C ILE A 347 14.06 -14.54 15.14
N ILE A 348 15.02 -15.45 14.93
CA ILE A 348 14.77 -16.69 14.19
C ILE A 348 14.46 -17.89 15.10
N LYS A 349 14.43 -17.70 16.41
CA LYS A 349 14.14 -18.75 17.40
C LYS A 349 12.92 -19.63 17.07
N PRO A 350 11.80 -19.08 16.57
CA PRO A 350 10.66 -19.90 16.15
C PRO A 350 10.96 -20.89 15.02
N SER A 351 12.04 -20.70 14.28
CA SER A 351 12.50 -21.64 13.25
C SER A 351 13.20 -22.88 13.79
N GLY A 352 13.51 -22.90 15.10
CA GLY A 352 14.28 -23.97 15.73
C GLY A 352 15.78 -23.94 15.38
N MET A 353 16.28 -22.89 14.71
CA MET A 353 17.68 -22.75 14.29
C MET A 353 18.35 -21.62 15.05
N SER A 354 19.68 -21.73 15.25
CA SER A 354 20.51 -20.60 15.60
C SER A 354 20.93 -19.83 14.34
N TYR A 355 21.30 -18.55 14.52
CA TYR A 355 21.79 -17.74 13.41
C TYR A 355 23.08 -18.33 12.79
N LYS A 356 23.96 -18.89 13.62
CA LYS A 356 25.15 -19.60 13.12
C LYS A 356 24.80 -20.78 12.22
N GLN A 357 23.81 -21.59 12.59
CA GLN A 357 23.33 -22.68 11.73
C GLN A 357 22.73 -22.16 10.41
N LEU A 358 22.02 -21.02 10.46
CA LEU A 358 21.51 -20.40 9.25
C LEU A 358 22.64 -19.86 8.37
N GLN A 359 23.69 -19.25 8.94
CA GLN A 359 24.87 -18.79 8.20
C GLN A 359 25.58 -19.94 7.46
N GLU A 360 25.73 -21.10 8.11
CA GLU A 360 26.33 -22.29 7.51
C GLU A 360 25.48 -22.86 6.36
N LYS A 361 24.16 -22.79 6.47
CA LYS A 361 23.24 -23.26 5.43
C LYS A 361 22.97 -22.21 4.35
N VAL A 362 23.17 -20.95 4.65
CA VAL A 362 22.85 -19.75 3.84
C VAL A 362 21.33 -19.55 3.68
N TRP A 363 20.58 -20.60 3.43
CA TRP A 363 19.13 -20.53 3.31
C TRP A 363 18.47 -21.82 3.84
N ALA A 364 17.25 -21.68 4.29
CA ALA A 364 16.42 -22.79 4.71
C ALA A 364 15.00 -22.61 4.15
N LEU A 365 14.52 -23.61 3.44
CA LEU A 365 13.10 -23.83 3.20
C LEU A 365 12.45 -24.28 4.50
N ALA A 366 11.22 -24.74 4.48
CA ALA A 366 10.62 -25.31 5.68
C ALA A 366 11.51 -26.43 6.28
N PRO A 367 11.64 -26.53 7.62
CA PRO A 367 12.29 -27.67 8.26
C PRO A 367 11.68 -28.98 7.77
N GLU A 368 12.50 -30.03 7.73
CA GLU A 368 12.00 -31.37 7.41
C GLU A 368 10.82 -31.71 8.34
N GLY A 369 9.66 -32.10 7.77
CA GLY A 369 8.44 -32.33 8.54
C GLY A 369 7.57 -31.09 8.82
N HIS A 370 7.99 -29.89 8.39
CA HIS A 370 7.11 -28.72 8.47
C HIS A 370 5.91 -28.92 7.52
N PRO A 371 4.68 -28.76 8.00
CA PRO A 371 3.51 -29.00 7.17
C PRO A 371 3.56 -28.10 5.93
N SER A 372 3.22 -28.68 4.78
CA SER A 372 2.98 -27.90 3.57
C SER A 372 2.03 -26.76 3.90
N VAL A 373 2.21 -25.65 3.21
CA VAL A 373 1.41 -24.47 3.36
C VAL A 373 -0.08 -24.83 3.31
N PRO A 374 -0.86 -24.70 4.40
CA PRO A 374 -2.27 -25.03 4.38
C PRO A 374 -3.02 -23.99 3.54
N TYR A 375 -3.88 -24.47 2.65
CA TYR A 375 -4.89 -23.68 1.96
C TYR A 375 -6.23 -23.78 2.70
N HIS A 376 -7.20 -22.96 2.30
CA HIS A 376 -8.52 -22.88 2.96
C HIS A 376 -8.39 -22.60 4.46
N ARG A 377 -7.50 -21.66 4.80
CA ARG A 377 -7.16 -21.39 6.21
C ARG A 377 -8.34 -20.84 7.01
N HIS A 378 -9.24 -20.11 6.34
CA HIS A 378 -10.47 -19.63 6.96
C HIS A 378 -11.38 -20.79 7.43
N GLU A 379 -11.46 -21.88 6.67
CA GLU A 379 -12.25 -23.07 7.04
C GLU A 379 -11.59 -23.85 8.19
N LYS A 380 -10.26 -23.84 8.26
CA LYS A 380 -9.45 -24.60 9.21
C LYS A 380 -9.16 -23.85 10.51
N GLY A 381 -9.71 -22.66 10.72
CA GLY A 381 -9.42 -21.84 11.88
C GLY A 381 -7.99 -21.30 11.97
N LEU A 382 -7.27 -21.22 10.84
CA LEU A 382 -5.86 -20.82 10.82
C LEU A 382 -5.65 -19.31 10.57
N LEU A 383 -6.70 -18.54 10.40
CA LEU A 383 -6.63 -17.09 10.27
C LEU A 383 -6.91 -16.36 11.58
N ARG A 384 -7.81 -16.90 12.39
CA ARG A 384 -8.24 -16.27 13.64
C ARG A 384 -7.33 -16.64 14.81
N PRO A 385 -7.04 -15.70 15.71
CA PRO A 385 -6.24 -15.99 16.92
C PRO A 385 -6.90 -17.00 17.88
N ASP A 386 -8.25 -17.08 17.86
CA ASP A 386 -9.03 -18.00 18.69
C ASP A 386 -9.14 -19.42 18.11
N GLY A 387 -8.55 -19.68 16.94
CA GLY A 387 -8.56 -20.99 16.28
C GLY A 387 -9.89 -21.39 15.66
N LYS A 388 -10.91 -20.53 15.69
CA LYS A 388 -12.21 -20.81 15.06
C LYS A 388 -12.16 -20.60 13.55
N PRO A 389 -12.96 -21.34 12.75
CA PRO A 389 -13.17 -21.04 11.35
C PRO A 389 -13.65 -19.60 11.14
N GLY A 390 -13.16 -18.93 10.10
CA GLY A 390 -13.52 -17.55 9.77
C GLY A 390 -12.32 -16.67 9.45
N PHE A 391 -12.57 -15.36 9.38
CA PHE A 391 -11.61 -14.32 9.06
C PHE A 391 -11.31 -13.42 10.27
N THR A 392 -10.20 -12.68 10.25
CA THR A 392 -9.82 -11.71 11.29
C THR A 392 -10.53 -10.37 11.15
N THR A 393 -11.75 -10.37 10.68
CA THR A 393 -12.62 -9.22 10.54
C THR A 393 -13.55 -9.08 11.75
N PRO A 394 -14.14 -7.93 12.02
CA PRO A 394 -15.11 -7.78 13.10
C PRO A 394 -16.31 -8.72 13.02
N THR A 395 -16.78 -9.04 11.80
CA THR A 395 -17.86 -10.03 11.60
C THR A 395 -17.41 -11.49 11.68
N GLY A 396 -16.10 -11.75 11.64
CA GLY A 396 -15.57 -13.11 11.47
C GLY A 396 -15.72 -13.67 10.06
N LEU A 397 -16.31 -12.92 9.14
CA LEU A 397 -16.57 -13.28 7.74
C LEU A 397 -15.69 -12.47 6.78
N PHE A 398 -15.62 -12.88 5.53
CA PHE A 398 -15.14 -11.99 4.46
C PHE A 398 -16.14 -10.86 4.29
N GLU A 399 -15.71 -9.63 4.50
CA GLU A 399 -16.61 -8.48 4.48
C GLU A 399 -16.75 -7.91 3.08
N LEU A 400 -17.88 -8.13 2.42
CA LEU A 400 -18.32 -7.42 1.22
C LEU A 400 -18.73 -5.98 1.54
N TYR A 401 -19.26 -5.78 2.75
CA TYR A 401 -19.50 -4.51 3.39
C TYR A 401 -18.53 -4.38 4.55
N SER A 402 -17.60 -3.46 4.46
CA SER A 402 -16.54 -3.29 5.46
C SER A 402 -17.05 -2.57 6.71
N THR A 403 -17.12 -3.28 7.83
CA THR A 403 -17.49 -2.71 9.13
C THR A 403 -16.46 -1.70 9.64
N LEU A 404 -15.17 -1.84 9.27
CA LEU A 404 -14.14 -0.88 9.62
C LEU A 404 -14.31 0.45 8.87
N ARG A 405 -14.70 0.40 7.61
CA ARG A 405 -15.00 1.63 6.85
C ARG A 405 -16.28 2.30 7.38
N GLU A 406 -17.29 1.51 7.77
CA GLU A 406 -18.48 2.02 8.46
C GLU A 406 -18.10 2.78 9.74
N GLU A 407 -17.25 2.20 10.59
CA GLU A 407 -16.75 2.81 11.84
C GLU A 407 -16.11 4.19 11.57
N TRP A 408 -15.38 4.32 10.48
CA TRP A 408 -14.73 5.57 10.08
C TRP A 408 -15.60 6.47 9.21
N ARG A 409 -16.88 6.16 9.04
CA ARG A 409 -17.84 6.91 8.20
C ARG A 409 -17.37 7.07 6.76
N LEU A 410 -16.66 6.08 6.25
CA LEU A 410 -16.30 5.92 4.85
C LEU A 410 -17.28 4.98 4.17
N ASP A 411 -17.43 5.09 2.84
CA ASP A 411 -18.28 4.18 2.08
C ASP A 411 -17.82 2.72 2.28
N PRO A 412 -18.65 1.84 2.84
CA PRO A 412 -18.26 0.50 3.23
C PRO A 412 -18.21 -0.52 2.08
N LEU A 413 -18.79 -0.20 0.93
CA LEU A 413 -18.82 -1.07 -0.25
C LEU A 413 -17.62 -0.79 -1.18
N PRO A 414 -17.18 -1.77 -1.97
CA PRO A 414 -16.17 -1.55 -3.01
C PRO A 414 -16.61 -0.46 -3.99
N HIS A 415 -15.72 0.46 -4.32
CA HIS A 415 -15.99 1.54 -5.28
C HIS A 415 -14.68 2.10 -5.87
N HIS A 416 -14.82 2.93 -6.91
CA HIS A 416 -13.75 3.75 -7.44
C HIS A 416 -13.77 5.13 -6.78
N GLU A 417 -12.61 5.60 -6.36
CA GLU A 417 -12.41 7.01 -5.99
C GLU A 417 -11.57 7.67 -7.08
N GLU A 418 -12.11 8.73 -7.69
CA GLU A 418 -11.37 9.49 -8.69
C GLU A 418 -10.16 10.17 -8.06
N PRO A 419 -8.94 9.97 -8.61
CA PRO A 419 -7.76 10.63 -8.09
C PRO A 419 -7.83 12.17 -8.19
N PRO A 420 -7.10 12.92 -7.33
CA PRO A 420 -7.29 14.37 -7.21
C PRO A 420 -6.77 15.20 -8.39
N TRP A 421 -5.87 14.67 -9.22
CA TRP A 421 -5.16 15.44 -10.25
C TRP A 421 -5.30 14.79 -11.64
N THR A 422 -6.54 14.54 -12.06
CA THR A 422 -6.88 13.96 -13.37
C THR A 422 -7.66 14.94 -14.23
N PRO A 423 -7.85 14.66 -15.52
CA PRO A 423 -8.73 15.48 -16.37
C PRO A 423 -10.18 15.53 -15.88
N VAL A 424 -10.63 14.53 -15.12
CA VAL A 424 -11.98 14.45 -14.55
C VAL A 424 -12.09 15.29 -13.29
N SER A 425 -11.17 15.13 -12.34
CA SER A 425 -11.20 15.86 -11.06
C SER A 425 -10.75 17.32 -11.21
N ARG A 426 -9.89 17.63 -12.20
CA ARG A 426 -9.35 18.98 -12.45
C ARG A 426 -9.42 19.37 -13.92
N PRO A 427 -10.63 19.49 -14.51
CA PRO A 427 -10.81 19.88 -15.90
C PRO A 427 -10.31 21.31 -16.20
N ASP A 428 -10.18 22.15 -15.17
CA ASP A 428 -9.57 23.48 -15.25
C ASP A 428 -8.07 23.38 -15.59
N LEU A 429 -7.33 22.56 -14.86
CA LEU A 429 -5.89 22.35 -15.10
C LEU A 429 -5.62 21.55 -16.38
N ALA A 430 -6.47 20.60 -16.73
CA ALA A 430 -6.31 19.78 -17.93
C ALA A 430 -6.32 20.58 -19.23
N LYS A 431 -6.89 21.79 -19.24
CA LYS A 431 -6.83 22.69 -20.41
C LYS A 431 -5.41 23.19 -20.70
N GLU A 432 -4.61 23.40 -19.67
CA GLU A 432 -3.23 23.86 -19.77
C GLU A 432 -2.23 22.69 -19.74
N TYR A 433 -2.56 21.63 -18.98
CA TYR A 433 -1.72 20.45 -18.78
C TYR A 433 -2.48 19.19 -19.24
N PRO A 434 -2.56 18.96 -20.57
CA PRO A 434 -3.51 17.97 -21.13
C PRO A 434 -3.07 16.51 -21.01
N LEU A 435 -1.85 16.25 -20.58
CA LEU A 435 -1.30 14.89 -20.49
C LEU A 435 -1.32 14.41 -19.05
N ILE A 436 -1.57 13.11 -18.86
CA ILE A 436 -1.39 12.47 -17.57
C ILE A 436 0.09 12.12 -17.38
N LEU A 437 0.65 12.57 -16.25
CA LEU A 437 2.00 12.24 -15.82
C LEU A 437 1.97 11.06 -14.85
N SER A 438 2.63 9.98 -15.20
CA SER A 438 2.91 8.86 -14.30
C SER A 438 4.41 8.72 -14.01
N THR A 439 4.75 8.36 -12.78
CA THR A 439 6.13 8.08 -12.38
C THR A 439 6.37 6.57 -12.38
N GLY A 440 6.23 5.93 -13.52
CA GLY A 440 6.19 4.46 -13.64
C GLY A 440 7.40 3.83 -14.28
N ARG A 441 8.18 4.61 -15.06
CA ARG A 441 9.33 4.05 -15.75
C ARG A 441 10.38 3.59 -14.74
N ARG A 442 10.69 2.31 -14.78
CA ARG A 442 11.79 1.73 -13.99
C ARG A 442 12.97 1.39 -14.89
N SER A 443 14.13 1.82 -14.45
CA SER A 443 15.38 1.33 -15.00
C SER A 443 15.63 -0.11 -14.51
N PRO A 444 16.14 -1.02 -15.35
CA PRO A 444 16.49 -2.38 -14.91
C PRO A 444 17.73 -2.41 -14.02
N VAL A 445 18.51 -1.33 -13.96
CA VAL A 445 19.79 -1.25 -13.26
C VAL A 445 19.76 -0.38 -12.00
N TYR A 446 18.66 0.32 -11.73
CA TYR A 446 18.52 1.15 -10.55
C TYR A 446 17.33 0.72 -9.69
N PHE A 447 17.56 0.73 -8.38
CA PHE A 447 16.48 0.60 -7.40
C PHE A 447 16.22 1.98 -6.78
N HIS A 448 15.14 2.64 -7.21
CA HIS A 448 14.81 4.01 -6.82
C HIS A 448 15.97 5.00 -7.10
N SER A 449 16.52 5.65 -6.07
CA SER A 449 17.66 6.58 -6.18
C SER A 449 19.04 5.90 -6.09
N GLU A 450 19.08 4.60 -5.87
CA GLU A 450 20.30 3.84 -5.65
C GLU A 450 21.01 3.47 -6.95
N HIS A 451 22.30 3.15 -6.85
CA HIS A 451 23.20 2.55 -7.86
C HIS A 451 23.67 3.49 -8.98
N ARG A 452 23.25 4.77 -9.00
CA ARG A 452 23.73 5.74 -10.03
C ARG A 452 25.21 6.07 -9.89
N GLN A 453 25.80 5.80 -8.75
CA GLN A 453 27.23 5.95 -8.46
C GLN A 453 28.09 4.82 -9.02
N ILE A 454 27.46 3.72 -9.47
CA ILE A 454 28.18 2.55 -9.99
C ILE A 454 28.40 2.72 -11.49
N PRO A 455 29.66 2.91 -11.97
CA PRO A 455 29.93 3.35 -13.35
C PRO A 455 29.37 2.42 -14.44
N TRP A 456 29.48 1.11 -14.24
CA TRP A 456 28.99 0.14 -15.23
C TRP A 456 27.46 0.06 -15.29
N LEU A 457 26.74 0.30 -14.20
CA LEU A 457 25.28 0.41 -14.23
C LEU A 457 24.88 1.74 -14.86
N ARG A 458 25.62 2.81 -14.52
CA ARG A 458 25.40 4.15 -15.05
C ARG A 458 25.55 4.21 -16.58
N SER A 459 26.46 3.41 -17.16
CA SER A 459 26.64 3.35 -18.62
C SER A 459 25.47 2.71 -19.38
N ILE A 460 24.67 1.87 -18.70
CA ILE A 460 23.49 1.21 -19.31
C ILE A 460 22.30 2.18 -19.41
N ASP A 461 22.05 2.96 -18.37
CA ASP A 461 20.94 3.94 -18.34
C ASP A 461 21.48 5.29 -17.83
N PRO A 462 22.08 6.10 -18.74
CA PRO A 462 22.83 7.29 -18.35
C PRO A 462 21.99 8.52 -18.03
N ASP A 463 20.76 8.61 -18.55
CA ASP A 463 19.93 9.82 -18.52
C ASP A 463 18.55 9.58 -17.92
N PRO A 464 17.92 10.59 -17.28
CA PRO A 464 16.53 10.52 -16.92
C PRO A 464 15.66 10.51 -18.18
N VAL A 465 14.76 9.56 -18.28
CA VAL A 465 13.94 9.36 -19.48
C VAL A 465 12.47 9.62 -19.19
N VAL A 466 11.77 10.23 -20.15
CA VAL A 466 10.32 10.26 -20.22
C VAL A 466 9.86 9.50 -21.47
N GLU A 467 8.99 8.51 -21.28
CA GLU A 467 8.37 7.73 -22.36
C GLU A 467 7.16 8.47 -22.90
N ILE A 468 7.09 8.60 -24.23
CA ILE A 468 6.11 9.43 -24.97
C ILE A 468 5.59 8.60 -26.15
N HIS A 469 4.26 8.61 -26.36
CA HIS A 469 3.67 7.95 -27.53
C HIS A 469 4.09 8.67 -28.83
N PRO A 470 4.29 7.95 -29.97
CA PRO A 470 4.68 8.56 -31.26
C PRO A 470 3.73 9.66 -31.73
N GLU A 471 2.43 9.53 -31.52
CA GLU A 471 1.44 10.56 -31.88
C GLU A 471 1.66 11.84 -31.07
N THR A 472 1.86 11.71 -29.77
CA THR A 472 2.13 12.83 -28.87
C THR A 472 3.46 13.49 -29.19
N ALA A 473 4.51 12.69 -29.43
CA ALA A 473 5.81 13.19 -29.86
C ALA A 473 5.70 14.01 -31.13
N LYS A 474 4.95 13.51 -32.13
CA LYS A 474 4.69 14.23 -33.39
C LYS A 474 3.90 15.53 -33.19
N GLN A 475 2.90 15.55 -32.31
CA GLN A 475 2.09 16.76 -32.01
C GLN A 475 2.93 17.88 -31.40
N HIS A 476 4.01 17.55 -30.71
CA HIS A 476 4.90 18.49 -30.02
C HIS A 476 6.26 18.64 -30.68
N ASP A 477 6.43 18.13 -31.92
CA ASP A 477 7.68 18.16 -32.72
C ASP A 477 8.89 17.57 -31.93
N ILE A 478 8.68 16.56 -31.12
CA ILE A 478 9.70 15.92 -30.26
C ILE A 478 10.26 14.69 -30.98
N GLY A 479 11.58 14.68 -31.22
CA GLY A 479 12.32 13.53 -31.70
C GLY A 479 12.73 12.55 -30.56
N ASP A 480 12.96 11.26 -30.91
CA ASP A 480 13.52 10.30 -29.98
C ASP A 480 14.92 10.71 -29.53
N GLY A 481 15.19 10.67 -28.23
CA GLY A 481 16.46 11.08 -27.65
C GLY A 481 16.63 12.58 -27.41
N GLU A 482 15.69 13.42 -27.79
CA GLU A 482 15.75 14.87 -27.52
C GLU A 482 15.50 15.18 -26.05
N TRP A 483 16.09 16.27 -25.56
CA TRP A 483 15.80 16.79 -24.24
C TRP A 483 14.49 17.59 -24.24
N VAL A 484 13.62 17.27 -23.28
CA VAL A 484 12.31 17.88 -23.13
C VAL A 484 12.09 18.36 -21.70
N TRP A 485 11.27 19.38 -21.55
CA TRP A 485 10.68 19.76 -20.28
C TRP A 485 9.34 19.05 -20.11
N VAL A 486 9.14 18.44 -18.95
CA VAL A 486 7.84 18.06 -18.40
C VAL A 486 7.48 19.12 -17.39
N GLU A 487 6.31 19.73 -17.50
CA GLU A 487 5.92 20.91 -16.71
C GLU A 487 4.47 20.80 -16.23
N ASN A 488 4.24 21.31 -15.04
CA ASN A 488 2.90 21.56 -14.51
C ASN A 488 2.91 22.84 -13.63
N TRP A 489 1.83 23.10 -12.93
CA TRP A 489 1.68 24.28 -12.06
C TRP A 489 2.68 24.38 -10.89
N MET A 490 3.34 23.29 -10.51
CA MET A 490 4.35 23.26 -9.45
C MET A 490 5.75 23.61 -9.95
N GLY A 491 6.02 23.36 -11.23
CA GLY A 491 7.32 23.59 -11.83
C GLY A 491 7.58 22.76 -13.06
N ARG A 492 8.85 22.51 -13.34
CA ARG A 492 9.26 21.69 -14.48
C ARG A 492 10.47 20.82 -14.13
N ALA A 493 10.60 19.70 -14.82
CA ALA A 493 11.76 18.83 -14.76
C ALA A 493 12.18 18.37 -16.17
N ARG A 494 13.48 18.14 -16.37
CA ARG A 494 14.08 17.88 -17.69
C ARG A 494 14.41 16.40 -17.86
N PHE A 495 13.97 15.85 -18.98
CA PHE A 495 14.14 14.44 -19.31
C PHE A 495 14.56 14.26 -20.76
N LYS A 496 15.13 13.10 -21.07
CA LYS A 496 15.38 12.68 -22.44
C LYS A 496 14.15 11.92 -22.96
N ALA A 497 13.61 12.34 -24.08
CA ALA A 497 12.44 11.72 -24.69
C ALA A 497 12.79 10.32 -25.21
N LYS A 498 11.93 9.35 -24.92
CA LYS A 498 11.93 8.01 -25.52
C LYS A 498 10.58 7.80 -26.19
N VAL A 499 10.59 7.83 -27.52
CA VAL A 499 9.38 7.62 -28.30
C VAL A 499 9.04 6.13 -28.37
N THR A 500 7.87 5.73 -27.86
CA THR A 500 7.50 4.33 -27.71
C THR A 500 6.00 4.12 -27.67
N LEU A 501 5.53 2.94 -28.10
CA LEU A 501 4.13 2.51 -28.02
C LEU A 501 3.73 1.95 -26.64
N VAL A 502 4.65 1.92 -25.65
CA VAL A 502 4.39 1.38 -24.31
C VAL A 502 3.41 2.25 -23.52
N VAL A 503 3.36 3.55 -23.81
CA VAL A 503 2.44 4.50 -23.19
C VAL A 503 1.34 4.91 -24.17
N PRO A 504 0.11 5.17 -23.71
CA PRO A 504 -0.95 5.68 -24.59
C PRO A 504 -0.72 7.17 -24.95
N PRO A 505 -1.37 7.68 -26.02
CA PRO A 505 -1.17 9.06 -26.50
C PRO A 505 -1.47 10.17 -25.50
N TRP A 506 -2.32 9.89 -24.52
CA TRP A 506 -2.75 10.86 -23.51
C TRP A 506 -1.91 10.86 -22.23
N MET A 507 -0.83 10.05 -22.19
CA MET A 507 0.00 9.87 -20.99
C MET A 507 1.49 9.96 -21.34
N VAL A 508 2.27 10.45 -20.37
CA VAL A 508 3.73 10.33 -20.37
C VAL A 508 4.20 9.64 -19.10
N MET A 509 5.27 8.86 -19.20
CA MET A 509 5.79 8.10 -18.06
C MET A 509 7.26 8.41 -17.80
N ALA A 510 7.54 9.11 -16.68
CA ALA A 510 8.86 9.59 -16.35
C ALA A 510 9.62 8.66 -15.39
N THR A 511 10.94 8.66 -15.51
CA THR A 511 11.84 8.04 -14.53
C THR A 511 11.73 8.79 -13.20
N HIS A 512 11.56 8.05 -12.11
CA HIS A 512 11.54 8.62 -10.76
C HIS A 512 12.94 8.62 -10.11
N ALA A 513 13.10 9.43 -9.06
CA ALA A 513 14.25 9.44 -8.18
C ALA A 513 15.60 9.67 -8.91
N TRP A 514 15.61 10.58 -9.89
CA TRP A 514 16.83 10.86 -10.66
C TRP A 514 17.69 11.94 -10.02
N TRP A 515 19.00 11.73 -10.02
CA TRP A 515 20.05 12.65 -9.63
C TRP A 515 21.37 12.25 -10.28
N TYR A 516 22.37 13.14 -10.27
CA TYR A 516 23.66 12.92 -10.92
C TYR A 516 24.80 12.94 -9.90
N PRO A 517 25.39 11.78 -9.55
CA PRO A 517 26.52 11.70 -8.60
C PRO A 517 27.71 12.56 -9.02
N GLU A 518 27.89 12.80 -10.31
CA GLU A 518 28.97 13.57 -10.90
C GLU A 518 28.79 15.09 -10.84
N LYS A 519 27.57 15.58 -10.57
CA LYS A 519 27.31 17.01 -10.38
C LYS A 519 27.68 17.44 -8.95
N LYS A 520 27.88 18.75 -8.76
CA LYS A 520 28.19 19.28 -7.41
C LYS A 520 27.04 19.01 -6.45
N GLY A 521 27.40 18.54 -5.25
CA GLY A 521 26.43 18.31 -4.18
C GLY A 521 25.91 19.58 -3.51
N ALA A 522 26.72 20.64 -3.51
CA ALA A 522 26.32 21.91 -2.91
C ALA A 522 25.24 22.63 -3.73
N GLU A 523 24.44 23.45 -3.06
CA GLU A 523 23.53 24.38 -3.74
C GLU A 523 24.30 25.33 -4.67
N PRO A 524 23.74 25.76 -5.80
CA PRO A 524 22.35 25.50 -6.27
C PRO A 524 22.20 24.20 -7.10
N GLU A 525 23.27 23.46 -7.37
CA GLU A 525 23.19 22.30 -8.24
C GLU A 525 22.54 21.08 -7.57
N LEU A 526 22.85 20.84 -6.31
CA LEU A 526 22.35 19.73 -5.48
C LEU A 526 22.27 18.40 -6.25
N TYR A 527 23.40 17.97 -6.86
CA TYR A 527 23.44 16.78 -7.71
C TYR A 527 22.43 16.79 -8.88
N GLY A 528 22.00 17.93 -9.35
CA GLY A 528 21.00 18.08 -10.41
C GLY A 528 19.57 17.74 -10.00
N THR A 529 19.29 17.61 -8.71
CA THR A 529 17.97 17.24 -8.17
C THR A 529 16.89 18.24 -8.59
N TRP A 530 17.19 19.54 -8.61
CA TRP A 530 16.22 20.57 -8.96
C TRP A 530 15.81 20.59 -10.43
N GLU A 531 16.64 20.01 -11.31
CA GLU A 531 16.39 20.01 -12.75
C GLU A 531 15.80 18.68 -13.26
N HIS A 532 16.16 17.57 -12.62
CA HIS A 532 15.90 16.23 -13.17
C HIS A 532 15.02 15.32 -12.29
N ASN A 533 14.58 15.79 -11.13
CA ASN A 533 13.73 15.00 -10.24
C ASN A 533 12.25 15.24 -10.54
N ILE A 534 11.55 14.20 -10.93
CA ILE A 534 10.11 14.26 -11.23
C ILE A 534 9.26 14.69 -10.03
N ASN A 535 9.73 14.46 -8.80
CA ASN A 535 9.02 14.86 -7.59
C ASN A 535 8.81 16.37 -7.46
N MET A 536 9.55 17.18 -8.25
CA MET A 536 9.30 18.61 -8.41
C MET A 536 7.91 18.94 -8.96
N LEU A 537 7.25 17.97 -9.57
CA LEU A 537 5.94 18.07 -10.22
C LEU A 537 4.84 17.33 -9.46
N LEU A 538 5.15 16.75 -8.31
CA LEU A 538 4.23 15.92 -7.55
C LEU A 538 3.77 16.67 -6.29
N PRO A 539 2.47 17.00 -6.18
CA PRO A 539 1.94 17.71 -5.02
C PRO A 539 1.96 16.83 -3.77
N MET A 540 2.22 17.45 -2.64
CA MET A 540 2.05 16.86 -1.32
C MET A 540 0.58 16.83 -0.90
N GLY A 541 0.23 15.93 -0.01
CA GLY A 541 -1.13 15.73 0.47
C GLY A 541 -1.92 14.76 -0.41
N ASP A 542 -3.23 14.68 -0.19
CA ASP A 542 -4.14 13.81 -0.93
C ASP A 542 -3.77 12.32 -0.91
N GLN A 543 -3.56 11.81 0.30
CA GLN A 543 -3.33 10.37 0.53
C GLN A 543 -4.61 9.52 0.38
N GLY A 544 -5.71 10.13 -0.08
CA GLY A 544 -7.04 9.56 -0.02
C GLY A 544 -7.69 9.70 1.35
N LYS A 545 -8.99 9.40 1.44
CA LYS A 545 -9.76 9.54 2.70
C LYS A 545 -9.28 8.59 3.78
N ASP A 546 -8.67 7.49 3.41
CA ASP A 546 -8.12 6.46 4.29
C ASP A 546 -6.64 6.71 4.69
N GLY A 547 -5.95 7.63 4.00
CA GLY A 547 -4.55 7.94 4.24
C GLY A 547 -3.55 6.89 3.74
N LEU A 548 -4.01 5.89 2.98
CA LEU A 548 -3.19 4.74 2.57
C LEU A 548 -2.49 4.94 1.21
N GLY A 549 -2.95 5.87 0.38
CA GLY A 549 -2.42 6.09 -0.96
C GLY A 549 -1.31 7.13 -1.05
N ALA A 550 -0.83 7.37 -2.27
CA ALA A 550 0.10 8.44 -2.61
C ALA A 550 -0.19 9.00 -4.01
N PRO A 551 -0.22 10.34 -4.21
CA PRO A 551 -0.66 10.96 -5.47
C PRO A 551 0.47 11.03 -6.51
N ILE A 552 1.08 9.90 -6.88
CA ILE A 552 2.28 9.88 -7.73
C ILE A 552 2.09 9.25 -9.12
N LYS A 553 0.90 8.76 -9.46
CA LYS A 553 0.68 8.04 -10.72
C LYS A 553 -0.27 8.73 -11.71
N HIS A 554 -0.88 9.84 -11.36
CA HIS A 554 -1.99 10.45 -12.11
C HIS A 554 -1.99 11.97 -12.06
N ASN A 555 -0.81 12.60 -12.12
CA ASN A 555 -0.71 14.06 -12.18
C ASN A 555 -0.90 14.58 -13.60
N LEU A 556 -1.25 15.85 -13.76
CA LEU A 556 -1.37 16.50 -15.05
C LEU A 556 -0.04 17.16 -15.44
N CYS A 557 0.27 17.19 -16.74
CA CYS A 557 1.44 17.88 -17.25
C CYS A 557 1.28 18.32 -18.72
N ARG A 558 2.21 19.14 -19.18
CA ARG A 558 2.52 19.40 -20.58
C ARG A 558 3.98 19.07 -20.87
N ILE A 559 4.32 18.87 -22.14
CA ILE A 559 5.66 18.53 -22.59
C ILE A 559 6.06 19.39 -23.79
N TYR A 560 7.33 19.80 -23.85
CA TYR A 560 7.89 20.57 -24.95
C TYR A 560 9.42 20.45 -25.01
N ILE A 561 10.01 20.75 -26.19
CA ILE A 561 11.47 20.66 -26.36
C ILE A 561 12.17 21.61 -25.39
N ALA A 562 13.15 21.08 -24.67
CA ALA A 562 14.06 21.89 -23.89
C ALA A 562 15.09 22.49 -24.87
N GLY A 563 14.91 23.74 -25.28
CA GLY A 563 15.85 24.40 -26.17
C GLY A 563 17.31 24.19 -25.76
N ASN A 564 18.24 24.24 -26.72
CA ASN A 564 19.67 24.03 -26.47
C ASN A 564 20.17 25.02 -25.40
N LEU A 565 20.18 24.54 -24.15
CA LEU A 565 21.04 25.16 -23.15
C LEU A 565 22.46 24.70 -23.51
N GLU A 566 23.34 25.63 -23.71
CA GLU A 566 24.76 25.41 -23.93
C GLU A 566 25.28 24.35 -22.95
N ARG A 567 26.04 23.40 -23.50
CA ARG A 567 26.62 22.24 -22.77
C ARG A 567 27.56 22.69 -21.68
#